data_6b443f3a0de867a5802ca9d27ea1c11c
#
_entry.id   6b443f3a0de867a5802ca9d27ea1c11c
#
_cell.length_a   1.000
_cell.length_b   1.000
_cell.length_c   1.000
_cell.angle_alpha   90.00
_cell.angle_beta   90.00
_cell.angle_gamma   90.00
#
_symmetry.space_group_name_H-M   'P 1'
#
loop_
_entity.id
_entity.type
_entity.pdbx_description
1 polymer ?
#
loop_
_entity_poly.entity_id
_entity_poly.type
_entity_poly.pdbx_seq_one_letter_code
_entity_poly.pdbx_strand_id
1 'polypeptide(L)'
;MRGIEKLQGYTQIIKDWKITNLSYEQLLTDDKKCFTYLDPPYDIKDNLYGNKGNMHNEFNHDEFASDCDRYICNQLVSYNSSNLVRERFDGWNASEFDLTYTMRSVGEYMREQKERKELLLFNYGTEGLAELN
;
A
#
# COMPACT_ATOMS: atom_id res chain seq x y z
N MET A 1 10.09 -22.32 -18.39
CA MET A 1 11.34 -22.57 -17.64
C MET A 1 11.94 -21.33 -17.01
N ARG A 2 11.91 -20.17 -17.67
CA ARG A 2 12.43 -18.90 -17.09
C ARG A 2 11.71 -18.44 -15.81
N GLY A 3 10.43 -18.81 -15.62
CA GLY A 3 9.67 -18.45 -14.42
C GLY A 3 10.07 -19.23 -13.16
N ILE A 4 10.47 -20.50 -13.31
CA ILE A 4 10.87 -21.36 -12.18
C ILE A 4 12.25 -20.94 -11.64
N GLU A 5 13.19 -20.58 -12.52
CA GLU A 5 14.51 -20.10 -12.10
C GLU A 5 14.41 -18.79 -11.32
N LYS A 6 13.53 -17.88 -11.74
CA LYS A 6 13.23 -16.66 -10.97
C LYS A 6 12.64 -16.95 -9.60
N LEU A 7 11.72 -17.93 -9.51
CA LEU A 7 11.11 -18.35 -8.24
C LEU A 7 12.12 -18.93 -7.27
N GLN A 8 13.13 -19.67 -7.76
CA GLN A 8 14.20 -20.21 -6.93
C GLN A 8 15.06 -19.11 -6.30
N GLY A 9 15.32 -18.01 -7.03
CA GLY A 9 16.02 -16.85 -6.50
C GLY A 9 15.23 -16.18 -5.36
N TYR A 10 13.94 -16.02 -5.51
CA TYR A 10 13.07 -15.48 -4.45
C TYR A 10 13.00 -16.37 -3.23
N THR A 11 13.01 -17.69 -3.38
CA THR A 11 13.02 -18.65 -2.27
C THR A 11 14.18 -18.40 -1.32
N GLN A 12 15.36 -18.08 -1.82
CA GLN A 12 16.53 -17.77 -0.99
C GLN A 12 16.37 -16.48 -0.21
N ILE A 13 15.72 -15.48 -0.81
CA ILE A 13 15.47 -14.19 -0.17
C ILE A 13 14.45 -14.33 0.96
N ILE A 14 13.37 -15.07 0.74
CA ILE A 14 12.23 -15.16 1.68
C ILE A 14 12.32 -16.32 2.67
N LYS A 15 13.35 -17.17 2.59
CA LYS A 15 13.46 -18.37 3.45
C LYS A 15 13.41 -18.07 4.95
N ASP A 16 13.88 -16.89 5.35
CA ASP A 16 13.91 -16.46 6.75
C ASP A 16 12.70 -15.56 7.12
N TRP A 17 11.78 -15.34 6.18
CA TRP A 17 10.59 -14.57 6.44
C TRP A 17 9.58 -15.38 7.24
N LYS A 18 8.98 -14.73 8.21
CA LYS A 18 7.81 -15.28 8.92
C LYS A 18 6.55 -14.83 8.19
N ILE A 19 5.89 -15.79 7.53
CA ILE A 19 4.63 -15.54 6.82
C ILE A 19 3.48 -15.89 7.77
N THR A 20 2.55 -14.95 7.96
CA THR A 20 1.42 -15.09 8.87
C THR A 20 0.12 -14.67 8.19
N ASN A 21 -0.99 -15.13 8.73
CA ASN A 21 -2.33 -14.68 8.35
C ASN A 21 -2.95 -13.97 9.58
N LEU A 22 -2.42 -12.79 9.88
CA LEU A 22 -2.83 -11.98 11.02
C LEU A 22 -3.46 -10.67 10.52
N SER A 23 -4.27 -10.05 11.38
CA SER A 23 -4.75 -8.70 11.16
C SER A 23 -3.61 -7.68 11.29
N TYR A 24 -3.70 -6.55 10.58
CA TYR A 24 -2.67 -5.51 10.60
C TYR A 24 -2.43 -4.94 12.01
N GLU A 25 -3.44 -4.88 12.86
CA GLU A 25 -3.32 -4.36 14.23
C GLU A 25 -2.33 -5.19 15.07
N GLN A 26 -2.19 -6.47 14.75
CA GLN A 26 -1.25 -7.36 15.43
C GLN A 26 0.20 -7.18 14.96
N LEU A 27 0.41 -6.46 13.87
CA LEU A 27 1.72 -6.20 13.27
C LEU A 27 2.25 -4.80 13.60
N LEU A 28 1.38 -3.87 13.93
CA LEU A 28 1.79 -2.53 14.35
C LEU A 28 2.45 -2.57 15.73
N THR A 29 3.48 -1.76 15.92
CA THR A 29 4.29 -1.77 17.14
C THR A 29 4.84 -0.39 17.47
N ASP A 30 5.17 -0.16 18.72
CA ASP A 30 5.86 1.05 19.19
C ASP A 30 7.39 0.92 19.18
N ASP A 31 7.93 -0.10 18.53
CA ASP A 31 9.36 -0.23 18.32
C ASP A 31 9.81 0.65 17.14
N LYS A 32 10.57 1.70 17.45
CA LYS A 32 11.10 2.65 16.45
C LYS A 32 12.07 2.01 15.46
N LYS A 33 12.60 0.83 15.75
CA LYS A 33 13.48 0.10 14.83
C LYS A 33 12.71 -0.70 13.80
N CYS A 34 11.42 -0.89 13.99
CA CYS A 34 10.57 -1.59 13.04
C CYS A 34 10.14 -0.67 11.90
N PHE A 35 10.09 -1.24 10.72
CA PHE A 35 9.51 -0.62 9.52
C PHE A 35 8.35 -1.48 9.05
N THR A 36 7.20 -0.87 8.83
CA THR A 36 5.99 -1.56 8.37
C THR A 36 5.51 -0.96 7.06
N TYR A 37 5.35 -1.79 6.04
CA TYR A 37 4.66 -1.43 4.81
C TYR A 37 3.24 -1.95 4.85
N LEU A 38 2.27 -1.08 4.57
CA LEU A 38 0.84 -1.38 4.62
C LEU A 38 0.20 -1.07 3.28
N ASP A 39 -0.50 -2.04 2.74
CA ASP A 39 -1.20 -1.94 1.45
C ASP A 39 -2.68 -2.28 1.64
N PRO A 40 -3.47 -1.36 2.25
CA PRO A 40 -4.89 -1.57 2.46
C PRO A 40 -5.65 -1.57 1.13
N PRO A 41 -6.90 -2.08 1.12
CA PRO A 41 -7.76 -1.93 -0.05
C PRO A 41 -7.98 -0.45 -0.36
N TYR A 42 -8.07 -0.10 -1.64
CA TYR A 42 -8.30 1.28 -2.05
C TYR A 42 -9.65 1.79 -1.54
N ASP A 43 -9.68 3.04 -1.12
CA ASP A 43 -10.92 3.73 -0.78
C ASP A 43 -11.55 4.33 -2.03
N ILE A 44 -12.31 3.51 -2.74
CA ILE A 44 -12.99 3.86 -3.97
C ILE A 44 -14.47 3.54 -3.85
N LYS A 45 -15.30 4.47 -4.30
CA LYS A 45 -16.76 4.31 -4.27
C LYS A 45 -17.28 3.34 -5.33
N ASP A 46 -16.48 3.05 -6.36
CA ASP A 46 -16.87 2.20 -7.47
C ASP A 46 -16.40 0.76 -7.25
N ASN A 47 -17.25 -0.20 -7.66
CA ASN A 47 -17.03 -1.64 -7.56
C ASN A 47 -15.92 -2.15 -8.49
N LEU A 48 -14.69 -1.67 -8.34
CA LEU A 48 -13.54 -2.09 -9.16
C LEU A 48 -13.20 -3.58 -9.01
N TYR A 49 -13.67 -4.21 -7.95
CA TYR A 49 -13.40 -5.62 -7.62
C TYR A 49 -14.62 -6.52 -7.81
N GLY A 50 -15.64 -6.05 -8.54
CA GLY A 50 -16.85 -6.80 -8.86
C GLY A 50 -17.90 -6.77 -7.74
N ASN A 51 -19.14 -7.15 -8.10
CA ASN A 51 -20.32 -7.12 -7.22
C ASN A 51 -20.27 -8.06 -6.00
N LYS A 52 -19.15 -8.75 -5.79
CA LYS A 52 -18.95 -9.67 -4.66
C LYS A 52 -17.85 -9.23 -3.71
N GLY A 53 -17.31 -8.03 -3.89
CA GLY A 53 -16.23 -7.49 -3.06
C GLY A 53 -16.70 -6.93 -1.73
N ASN A 54 -17.32 -7.74 -0.87
CA ASN A 54 -17.70 -7.33 0.47
C ASN A 54 -16.50 -6.84 1.32
N MET A 55 -15.28 -7.28 0.99
CA MET A 55 -14.06 -6.91 1.72
C MET A 55 -13.75 -5.41 1.64
N HIS A 56 -14.10 -4.72 0.53
CA HIS A 56 -13.87 -3.29 0.40
C HIS A 56 -14.88 -2.43 1.14
N ASN A 57 -16.12 -2.90 1.22
CA ASN A 57 -17.18 -2.22 1.95
C ASN A 57 -17.09 -2.43 3.47
N GLU A 58 -16.35 -3.46 3.90
CA GLU A 58 -16.19 -3.81 5.32
C GLU A 58 -14.91 -3.24 5.93
N PHE A 59 -13.95 -2.79 5.11
CA PHE A 59 -12.71 -2.21 5.62
C PHE A 59 -12.96 -0.80 6.14
N ASN A 60 -12.72 -0.59 7.42
CA ASN A 60 -12.87 0.70 8.07
C ASN A 60 -11.61 1.56 7.89
N HIS A 61 -11.63 2.41 6.88
CA HIS A 61 -10.49 3.27 6.55
C HIS A 61 -10.19 4.32 7.62
N ASP A 62 -11.19 4.82 8.32
CA ASP A 62 -11.00 5.79 9.40
C ASP A 62 -10.32 5.15 10.61
N GLU A 63 -10.76 3.97 10.99
CA GLU A 63 -10.14 3.19 12.06
C GLU A 63 -8.69 2.80 11.70
N PHE A 64 -8.47 2.36 10.46
CA PHE A 64 -7.14 2.02 9.98
C PHE A 64 -6.17 3.21 10.09
N ALA A 65 -6.56 4.39 9.64
CA ALA A 65 -5.73 5.59 9.74
C ALA A 65 -5.46 5.98 11.20
N SER A 66 -6.46 5.88 12.06
CA SER A 66 -6.33 6.14 13.49
C SER A 66 -5.37 5.14 14.16
N ASP A 67 -5.45 3.87 13.79
CA ASP A 67 -4.54 2.85 14.31
C ASP A 67 -3.10 3.10 13.86
N CYS A 68 -2.88 3.43 12.58
CA CYS A 68 -1.57 3.78 12.07
C CYS A 68 -0.95 4.96 12.83
N ASP A 69 -1.75 6.00 13.09
CA ASP A 69 -1.28 7.20 13.79
C ASP A 69 -0.94 6.96 15.27
N ARG A 70 -1.53 5.93 15.87
CA ARG A 70 -1.31 5.57 17.27
C ARG A 70 0.06 4.94 17.53
N TYR A 71 0.63 4.25 16.54
CA TYR A 71 1.89 3.52 16.69
C TYR A 71 3.07 4.33 16.15
N ILE A 72 4.23 4.18 16.80
CA ILE A 72 5.41 4.99 16.51
C ILE A 72 6.45 4.31 15.61
N CYS A 73 6.26 3.04 15.24
CA CYS A 73 7.13 2.40 14.23
C CYS A 73 7.10 3.20 12.93
N ASN A 74 8.16 3.07 12.14
CA ASN A 74 8.20 3.67 10.82
C ASN A 74 7.21 2.96 9.89
N GLN A 75 6.29 3.69 9.31
CA GLN A 75 5.22 3.16 8.48
C GLN A 75 5.20 3.81 7.11
N LEU A 76 5.02 2.99 6.09
CA LEU A 76 4.74 3.40 4.72
C LEU A 76 3.42 2.78 4.29
N VAL A 77 2.47 3.60 3.89
CA VAL A 77 1.12 3.17 3.49
C VAL A 77 0.89 3.57 2.04
N SER A 78 0.44 2.62 1.21
CA SER A 78 0.05 2.92 -0.17
C SER A 78 -1.47 2.99 -0.31
N TYR A 79 -1.95 4.03 -0.99
CA TYR A 79 -3.37 4.27 -1.24
C TYR A 79 -3.59 4.84 -2.64
N ASN A 80 -4.84 4.78 -3.11
CA ASN A 80 -5.27 5.63 -4.21
C ASN A 80 -5.23 7.11 -3.78
N SER A 81 -4.78 7.99 -4.66
CA SER A 81 -4.74 9.42 -4.36
C SER A 81 -6.15 10.00 -4.30
N SER A 82 -6.52 10.55 -3.15
CA SER A 82 -7.76 11.28 -2.94
C SER A 82 -7.61 12.28 -1.79
N ASN A 83 -8.43 13.32 -1.79
CA ASN A 83 -8.44 14.29 -0.69
C ASN A 83 -8.85 13.64 0.63
N LEU A 84 -9.79 12.71 0.59
CA LEU A 84 -10.26 12.01 1.78
C LEU A 84 -9.15 11.18 2.43
N VAL A 85 -8.34 10.48 1.63
CA VAL A 85 -7.17 9.73 2.16
C VAL A 85 -6.16 10.70 2.77
N ARG A 86 -5.89 11.84 2.13
CA ARG A 86 -4.96 12.84 2.66
C ARG A 86 -5.45 13.43 4.00
N GLU A 87 -6.74 13.66 4.13
CA GLU A 87 -7.35 14.16 5.38
C GLU A 87 -7.20 13.15 6.52
N ARG A 88 -7.40 11.86 6.25
CA ARG A 88 -7.23 10.81 7.25
C ARG A 88 -5.82 10.70 7.79
N PHE A 89 -4.83 10.96 6.94
CA PHE A 89 -3.40 10.93 7.30
C PHE A 89 -2.81 12.34 7.44
N ASP A 90 -3.61 13.27 7.98
CA ASP A 90 -3.14 14.62 8.26
C ASP A 90 -1.90 14.59 9.17
N GLY A 91 -0.89 15.38 8.83
CA GLY A 91 0.39 15.39 9.53
C GLY A 91 1.40 14.34 9.05
N TRP A 92 1.01 13.39 8.21
CA TRP A 92 1.93 12.47 7.56
C TRP A 92 2.54 13.09 6.30
N ASN A 93 3.73 12.64 5.95
CA ASN A 93 4.32 12.98 4.67
C ASN A 93 3.61 12.23 3.54
N ALA A 94 3.51 12.84 2.37
CA ALA A 94 2.84 12.25 1.22
C ALA A 94 3.65 12.45 -0.06
N SER A 95 3.72 11.41 -0.88
CA SER A 95 4.28 11.45 -2.23
C SER A 95 3.29 10.86 -3.21
N GLU A 96 2.96 11.59 -4.27
CA GLU A 96 2.02 11.16 -5.30
C GLU A 96 2.78 10.83 -6.58
N PHE A 97 2.39 9.77 -7.26
CA PHE A 97 2.96 9.41 -8.54
C PHE A 97 1.93 8.73 -9.45
N ASP A 98 2.16 8.85 -10.75
CA ASP A 98 1.31 8.25 -11.76
C ASP A 98 1.68 6.78 -11.96
N LEU A 99 0.70 5.90 -11.81
CA LEU A 99 0.84 4.50 -12.22
C LEU A 99 0.25 4.31 -13.61
N THR A 100 1.09 4.19 -14.59
CA THR A 100 0.68 3.73 -15.90
C THR A 100 0.65 2.21 -15.91
N TYR A 101 -0.52 1.63 -15.65
CA TYR A 101 -0.72 0.20 -15.88
C TYR A 101 -0.74 -0.05 -17.38
N THR A 102 0.34 -0.53 -17.94
CA THR A 102 0.32 -1.18 -19.24
C THR A 102 -0.32 -2.56 -19.08
N MET A 103 -1.63 -2.60 -18.92
CA MET A 103 -2.35 -3.84 -19.14
C MET A 103 -2.36 -4.09 -20.65
N ARG A 104 -1.62 -5.08 -21.08
CA ARG A 104 -1.75 -5.69 -22.41
C ARG A 104 -3.08 -6.49 -22.46
N SER A 105 -4.20 -5.85 -22.26
CA SER A 105 -5.47 -6.47 -22.56
C SER A 105 -6.00 -5.89 -23.87
N VAL A 106 -6.11 -6.77 -24.82
CA VAL A 106 -6.73 -6.57 -26.13
C VAL A 106 -8.20 -6.17 -25.91
N GLY A 107 -8.63 -5.05 -26.46
CA GLY A 107 -10.04 -4.70 -26.61
C GLY A 107 -10.49 -3.46 -25.84
N GLU A 108 -11.78 -3.40 -25.56
CA GLU A 108 -12.52 -2.24 -25.06
C GLU A 108 -12.04 -1.65 -23.72
N TYR A 109 -11.24 -2.40 -22.95
CA TYR A 109 -10.65 -1.94 -21.70
C TYR A 109 -9.59 -0.84 -21.86
N MET A 110 -9.05 -0.63 -23.04
CA MET A 110 -8.04 0.41 -23.28
C MET A 110 -8.62 1.82 -23.32
N ARG A 111 -9.95 1.98 -23.42
CA ARG A 111 -10.60 3.29 -23.45
C ARG A 111 -10.85 3.90 -22.07
N GLU A 112 -10.72 3.10 -21.00
CA GLU A 112 -10.95 3.53 -19.62
C GLU A 112 -9.67 3.49 -18.75
N GLN A 113 -8.49 3.58 -19.33
CA GLN A 113 -7.29 3.86 -18.56
C GLN A 113 -7.35 5.29 -18.02
N LYS A 114 -8.17 5.48 -17.01
CA LYS A 114 -8.07 6.65 -16.15
C LYS A 114 -6.67 6.61 -15.55
N GLU A 115 -5.90 7.65 -15.74
CA GLU A 115 -4.64 7.88 -15.04
C GLU A 115 -4.91 7.71 -13.55
N ARG A 116 -4.48 6.59 -13.00
CA ARG A 116 -4.61 6.34 -11.57
C ARG A 116 -3.37 6.90 -10.90
N LYS A 117 -3.60 7.77 -9.97
CA LYS A 117 -2.53 8.30 -9.12
C LYS A 117 -2.46 7.49 -7.84
N GLU A 118 -1.28 7.06 -7.54
CA GLU A 118 -0.94 6.37 -6.30
C GLU A 118 -0.41 7.38 -5.29
N LEU A 119 -0.74 7.17 -4.04
CA LEU A 119 -0.32 7.99 -2.93
C LEU A 119 0.47 7.14 -1.94
N LEU A 120 1.71 7.52 -1.68
CA LEU A 120 2.51 6.96 -0.60
C LEU A 120 2.47 7.92 0.60
N LEU A 121 2.05 7.39 1.73
CA LEU A 121 1.97 8.11 3.00
C LEU A 121 2.99 7.52 3.97
N PHE A 122 3.74 8.36 4.66
CA PHE A 122 4.77 7.89 5.58
C PHE A 122 4.91 8.83 6.78
N ASN A 123 5.18 8.24 7.94
CA ASN A 123 5.24 8.95 9.23
C ASN A 123 6.67 9.29 9.67
N TYR A 124 7.65 9.14 8.80
CA TYR A 124 9.06 9.40 9.11
C TYR A 124 9.66 10.46 8.17
N GLY A 125 10.77 11.05 8.59
CA GLY A 125 11.49 12.03 7.77
C GLY A 125 12.39 11.35 6.73
N THR A 126 12.49 11.98 5.56
CA THR A 126 13.36 11.52 4.45
C THR A 126 14.63 12.35 4.33
N GLU A 127 14.89 13.22 5.26
CA GLU A 127 16.01 14.19 5.21
C GLU A 127 17.39 13.52 5.07
N GLY A 128 17.56 12.31 5.59
CA GLY A 128 18.79 11.53 5.43
C GLY A 128 18.94 10.78 4.11
N LEU A 129 17.88 10.63 3.33
CA LEU A 129 17.92 9.88 2.07
C LEU A 129 18.47 10.71 0.90
N ALA A 130 18.37 12.03 0.96
CA ALA A 130 18.90 12.93 -0.06
C ALA A 130 20.43 12.98 -0.07
N GLU A 131 21.09 12.67 1.04
CA GLU A 131 22.55 12.68 1.19
C GLU A 131 23.22 11.38 0.68
N LEU A 132 22.45 10.34 0.38
CA LEU A 132 22.94 9.04 -0.11
C LEU A 132 23.04 8.96 -1.63
N ASN A 133 22.63 9.98 -2.32
CA ASN A 133 22.74 10.13 -3.77
C ASN A 133 23.85 11.12 -4.08
#